data_b9941b2b208c5e877001101e3dd9a617
#
_entry.id   b9941b2b208c5e877001101e3dd9a617
#
_cell.length_a   1.000
_cell.length_b   1.000
_cell.length_c   1.000
_cell.angle_alpha   90.00
_cell.angle_beta   90.00
_cell.angle_gamma   90.00
#
_symmetry.space_group_name_H-M   'P 1'
#
loop_
_entity.id
_entity.type
_entity.pdbx_description
1 polymer ?
#
loop_
_entity_poly.entity_id
_entity_poly.type
_entity_poly.pdbx_seq_one_letter_code
_entity_poly.pdbx_strand_id
1 'polypeptide(L)'
;MESLLLKSLEDKAEIIVWPEVSVPSYLTTNVNDRLFFHNRIMDNNAFLILGIPESRFINGQRFSYNSAMIMLPDGSFDTYQKIFLVPFAEYVPFFKSWFDKMNQFDDMGSFTPGSEYKVFPVKDYNVATLICYDSSNPKIVNKMVENGADILFIVTNDSYVGEFMPYQHFELAKIRAIEQRVPIIQSANNGISGIILPSGEVLYKSRLNERVVHTHNVPIYE
;
A
#
# COMPACT_ATOMS: atom_id res chain seq x y z
N MET A 1 9.14 -9.98 -11.15
CA MET A 1 8.29 -8.80 -10.98
C MET A 1 7.92 -8.18 -12.31
N GLU A 2 8.88 -7.92 -13.22
CA GLU A 2 8.60 -7.37 -14.55
C GLU A 2 7.53 -8.15 -15.34
N SER A 3 7.60 -9.47 -15.35
CA SER A 3 6.60 -10.32 -16.04
C SER A 3 5.16 -10.15 -15.50
N LEU A 4 5.00 -9.84 -14.22
CA LEU A 4 3.69 -9.58 -13.63
C LEU A 4 3.16 -8.20 -14.04
N LEU A 5 4.05 -7.19 -14.10
CA LEU A 5 3.70 -5.86 -14.60
C LEU A 5 3.25 -5.93 -16.06
N LEU A 6 4.04 -6.57 -16.91
CA LEU A 6 3.71 -6.72 -18.33
C LEU A 6 2.36 -7.41 -18.53
N LYS A 7 2.09 -8.48 -17.76
CA LYS A 7 0.78 -9.15 -17.82
C LYS A 7 -0.38 -8.24 -17.44
N SER A 8 -0.24 -7.42 -16.38
CA SER A 8 -1.28 -6.46 -15.99
C SER A 8 -1.55 -5.44 -17.10
N LEU A 9 -0.49 -5.02 -17.80
CA LEU A 9 -0.61 -4.09 -18.92
C LEU A 9 -1.24 -4.74 -20.15
N GLU A 10 -0.92 -6.00 -20.46
CA GLU A 10 -1.57 -6.80 -21.50
C GLU A 10 -3.08 -6.93 -21.24
N ASP A 11 -3.48 -7.11 -19.97
CA ASP A 11 -4.87 -7.16 -19.53
C ASP A 11 -5.56 -5.77 -19.54
N LYS A 12 -4.84 -4.70 -19.93
CA LYS A 12 -5.31 -3.31 -19.98
C LYS A 12 -5.82 -2.79 -18.64
N ALA A 13 -5.16 -3.18 -17.54
CA ALA A 13 -5.48 -2.67 -16.23
C ALA A 13 -5.28 -1.15 -16.16
N GLU A 14 -6.29 -0.45 -15.70
CA GLU A 14 -6.23 1.01 -15.51
C GLU A 14 -5.39 1.37 -14.29
N ILE A 15 -5.57 0.64 -13.19
CA ILE A 15 -4.76 0.76 -11.97
C ILE A 15 -4.10 -0.58 -11.69
N ILE A 16 -2.79 -0.55 -11.54
CA ILE A 16 -1.98 -1.71 -11.16
C ILE A 16 -1.55 -1.52 -9.72
N VAL A 17 -1.77 -2.54 -8.89
CA VAL A 17 -1.46 -2.46 -7.45
C VAL A 17 -0.46 -3.54 -7.06
N TRP A 18 0.67 -3.11 -6.51
CA TRP A 18 1.69 -3.98 -5.97
C TRP A 18 1.73 -3.93 -4.45
N PRO A 19 2.17 -5.02 -3.79
CA PRO A 19 2.19 -5.11 -2.34
C PRO A 19 3.11 -4.09 -1.64
N GLU A 20 3.05 -4.08 -0.32
CA GLU A 20 3.95 -3.32 0.57
C GLU A 20 5.40 -3.74 0.37
N VAL A 21 6.31 -2.76 0.32
CA VAL A 21 7.77 -2.93 0.10
C VAL A 21 8.08 -3.87 -1.08
N SER A 22 7.25 -3.83 -2.10
CA SER A 22 7.42 -4.67 -3.30
C SER A 22 8.63 -4.26 -4.14
N VAL A 23 9.09 -3.03 -4.00
CA VAL A 23 10.30 -2.52 -4.64
C VAL A 23 11.25 -2.00 -3.56
N PRO A 24 12.34 -2.73 -3.25
CA PRO A 24 13.31 -2.34 -2.23
C PRO A 24 14.27 -1.25 -2.75
N SER A 25 13.73 -0.20 -3.35
CA SER A 25 14.47 0.94 -3.87
C SER A 25 13.78 2.24 -3.45
N TYR A 26 14.56 3.25 -3.16
CA TYR A 26 14.08 4.60 -2.84
C TYR A 26 13.62 5.31 -4.12
N LEU A 27 12.49 4.89 -4.69
CA LEU A 27 12.00 5.41 -5.98
C LEU A 27 11.75 6.92 -5.98
N THR A 28 11.56 7.54 -4.83
CA THR A 28 11.43 9.01 -4.70
C THR A 28 12.71 9.74 -5.11
N THR A 29 13.87 9.11 -4.92
CA THR A 29 15.19 9.69 -5.22
C THR A 29 15.95 8.94 -6.32
N ASN A 30 15.72 7.64 -6.49
CA ASN A 30 16.33 6.85 -7.56
C ASN A 30 15.54 7.02 -8.86
N VAL A 31 16.02 7.97 -9.68
CA VAL A 31 15.38 8.31 -10.96
C VAL A 31 15.39 7.15 -11.95
N ASN A 32 16.51 6.39 -12.01
CA ASN A 32 16.64 5.29 -12.99
C ASN A 32 15.62 4.18 -12.72
N ASP A 33 15.50 3.75 -11.46
CA ASP A 33 14.53 2.73 -11.10
C ASP A 33 13.10 3.23 -11.30
N ARG A 34 12.82 4.52 -11.01
CA ARG A 34 11.51 5.12 -11.25
C ARG A 34 11.17 5.17 -12.73
N LEU A 35 12.11 5.55 -13.61
CA LEU A 35 11.91 5.57 -15.05
C LEU A 35 11.61 4.18 -15.64
N PHE A 36 12.16 3.12 -15.03
CA PHE A 36 11.83 1.76 -15.43
C PHE A 36 10.32 1.47 -15.37
N PHE A 37 9.65 1.91 -14.30
CA PHE A 37 8.22 1.75 -14.14
C PHE A 37 7.44 2.74 -15.01
N HIS A 38 7.83 4.01 -14.97
CA HIS A 38 7.17 5.08 -15.70
C HIS A 38 7.03 4.76 -17.19
N ASN A 39 8.13 4.40 -17.86
CA ASN A 39 8.10 4.11 -19.29
C ASN A 39 7.11 2.99 -19.66
N ARG A 40 6.88 2.03 -18.76
CA ARG A 40 5.95 0.92 -19.00
C ARG A 40 4.50 1.30 -18.79
N ILE A 41 4.21 2.10 -17.77
CA ILE A 41 2.82 2.52 -17.50
C ILE A 41 2.36 3.64 -18.44
N MET A 42 3.25 4.51 -18.88
CA MET A 42 2.97 5.62 -19.81
C MET A 42 2.36 5.12 -21.11
N ASP A 43 2.99 4.12 -21.75
CA ASP A 43 2.54 3.57 -23.04
C ASP A 43 1.13 2.95 -22.95
N ASN A 44 0.68 2.59 -21.77
CA ASN A 44 -0.61 1.97 -21.51
C ASN A 44 -1.61 2.90 -20.81
N ASN A 45 -1.22 4.15 -20.55
CA ASN A 45 -2.01 5.13 -19.78
C ASN A 45 -2.52 4.57 -18.44
N ALA A 46 -1.68 3.77 -17.75
CA ALA A 46 -2.01 3.09 -16.51
C ALA A 46 -1.44 3.83 -15.29
N PHE A 47 -2.14 3.72 -14.17
CA PHE A 47 -1.65 4.15 -12.85
C PHE A 47 -0.97 2.98 -12.14
N LEU A 48 0.07 3.27 -11.36
CA LEU A 48 0.76 2.23 -10.59
C LEU A 48 0.84 2.62 -9.11
N ILE A 49 0.27 1.78 -8.26
CA ILE A 49 0.37 1.88 -6.80
C ILE A 49 1.32 0.80 -6.32
N LEU A 50 2.34 1.18 -5.55
CA LEU A 50 3.32 0.22 -5.04
C LEU A 50 3.90 0.65 -3.68
N GLY A 51 4.16 -0.33 -2.80
CA GLY A 51 4.85 -0.11 -1.53
C GLY A 51 6.34 0.05 -1.71
N ILE A 52 6.91 1.11 -1.14
CA ILE A 52 8.33 1.47 -1.21
C ILE A 52 8.87 1.93 0.15
N PRO A 53 10.17 1.78 0.41
CA PRO A 53 10.85 2.58 1.42
C PRO A 53 10.99 4.02 0.92
N GLU A 54 10.78 4.99 1.80
CA GLU A 54 10.98 6.40 1.51
C GLU A 54 11.91 7.03 2.54
N SER A 55 12.75 7.97 2.12
CA SER A 55 13.64 8.74 3.01
C SER A 55 13.56 10.21 2.65
N ARG A 56 13.35 11.04 3.66
CA ARG A 56 13.33 12.50 3.54
C ARG A 56 14.34 13.13 4.48
N PHE A 57 14.98 14.21 4.02
CA PHE A 57 15.78 15.06 4.88
C PHE A 57 14.99 16.31 5.23
N ILE A 58 14.74 16.51 6.52
CA ILE A 58 14.02 17.67 7.04
C ILE A 58 14.93 18.33 8.07
N ASN A 59 15.30 19.59 7.82
CA ASN A 59 16.25 20.35 8.67
C ASN A 59 17.57 19.61 8.93
N GLY A 60 18.09 18.89 7.94
CA GLY A 60 19.34 18.15 8.04
C GLY A 60 19.24 16.79 8.74
N GLN A 61 18.08 16.43 9.26
CA GLN A 61 17.83 15.13 9.85
C GLN A 61 17.14 14.19 8.86
N ARG A 62 17.58 12.93 8.79
CA ARG A 62 16.98 11.90 7.96
C ARG A 62 15.79 11.26 8.68
N PHE A 63 14.68 11.18 7.96
CA PHE A 63 13.47 10.46 8.36
C PHE A 63 13.21 9.33 7.36
N SER A 64 12.88 8.15 7.86
CA SER A 64 12.55 6.97 7.05
C SER A 64 11.08 6.65 7.20
N TYR A 65 10.40 6.35 6.08
CA TYR A 65 8.99 6.05 6.04
C TYR A 65 8.74 4.73 5.31
N ASN A 66 7.71 4.01 5.73
CA ASN A 66 7.06 2.98 4.96
C ASN A 66 5.98 3.67 4.12
N SER A 67 6.09 3.65 2.80
CA SER A 67 5.26 4.48 1.92
C SER A 67 4.62 3.68 0.81
N ALA A 68 3.46 4.12 0.36
CA ALA A 68 2.87 3.74 -0.91
C ALA A 68 3.07 4.90 -1.91
N MET A 69 3.68 4.60 -3.05
CA MET A 69 3.81 5.52 -4.17
C MET A 69 2.67 5.31 -5.14
N ILE A 70 2.05 6.39 -5.57
CA ILE A 70 1.11 6.42 -6.68
C ILE A 70 1.83 7.12 -7.83
N MET A 71 2.06 6.40 -8.91
CA MET A 71 2.70 6.91 -10.13
C MET A 71 1.65 7.05 -11.22
N LEU A 72 1.62 8.23 -11.84
CA LEU A 72 0.69 8.59 -12.89
C LEU A 72 1.29 8.31 -14.26
N PRO A 73 0.46 8.18 -15.31
CA PRO A 73 0.93 7.95 -16.68
C PRO A 73 1.87 9.04 -17.21
N ASP A 74 1.72 10.28 -16.76
CA ASP A 74 2.57 11.41 -17.15
C ASP A 74 3.94 11.44 -16.48
N GLY A 75 4.20 10.47 -15.57
CA GLY A 75 5.45 10.33 -14.81
C GLY A 75 5.49 11.13 -13.51
N SER A 76 4.48 11.92 -13.24
CA SER A 76 4.29 12.50 -11.92
C SER A 76 3.99 11.41 -10.89
N PHE A 77 4.29 11.65 -9.63
CA PHE A 77 3.98 10.73 -8.54
C PHE A 77 3.75 11.49 -7.25
N ASP A 78 3.05 10.84 -6.35
CA ASP A 78 2.95 11.27 -4.95
C ASP A 78 3.08 10.06 -4.03
N THR A 79 3.25 10.28 -2.74
CA THR A 79 3.41 9.24 -1.75
C THR A 79 2.48 9.43 -0.56
N TYR A 80 1.95 8.31 -0.07
CA TYR A 80 1.30 8.21 1.22
C TYR A 80 2.24 7.51 2.20
N GLN A 81 2.49 8.10 3.36
CA GLN A 81 3.30 7.50 4.42
C GLN A 81 2.39 6.79 5.43
N LYS A 82 2.74 5.56 5.79
CA LYS A 82 2.03 4.77 6.79
C LYS A 82 1.87 5.55 8.09
N ILE A 83 0.63 5.66 8.57
CA ILE A 83 0.29 6.42 9.79
C ILE A 83 0.37 5.52 11.03
N PHE A 84 -0.18 4.30 10.95
CA PHE A 84 -0.29 3.39 12.07
C PHE A 84 0.78 2.31 12.02
N LEU A 85 1.93 2.64 12.60
CA LEU A 85 3.09 1.74 12.63
C LEU A 85 2.87 0.58 13.59
N VAL A 86 3.42 -0.58 13.25
CA VAL A 86 3.38 -1.78 14.10
C VAL A 86 4.40 -1.63 15.22
N PRO A 87 3.96 -1.62 16.50
CA PRO A 87 4.88 -1.57 17.64
C PRO A 87 5.86 -2.73 17.61
N PHE A 88 7.12 -2.47 17.98
CA PHE A 88 8.25 -3.41 18.03
C PHE A 88 8.68 -4.01 16.68
N ALA A 89 7.94 -3.81 15.60
CA ALA A 89 8.32 -4.21 14.25
C ALA A 89 8.76 -3.02 13.39
N GLU A 90 8.05 -1.90 13.47
CA GLU A 90 8.32 -0.71 12.67
C GLU A 90 8.83 0.48 13.51
N TYR A 91 8.56 0.48 14.80
CA TYR A 91 9.12 1.45 15.74
C TYR A 91 9.23 0.87 17.15
N VAL A 92 10.12 1.41 17.95
CA VAL A 92 10.27 1.04 19.38
C VAL A 92 9.45 2.02 20.23
N PRO A 93 8.32 1.59 20.83
CA PRO A 93 7.57 2.42 21.77
C PRO A 93 8.31 2.48 23.11
N PHE A 94 8.52 3.67 23.66
CA PHE A 94 9.12 3.94 24.96
C PHE A 94 10.57 3.44 25.16
N PHE A 95 11.41 4.24 25.83
CA PHE A 95 12.80 3.92 26.21
C PHE A 95 13.78 3.68 25.05
N LYS A 96 13.60 4.37 23.89
CA LYS A 96 14.56 4.29 22.77
C LYS A 96 16.03 4.39 23.28
N SER A 97 16.31 5.32 24.21
CA SER A 97 17.64 5.50 24.81
C SER A 97 18.15 4.30 25.65
N TRP A 98 17.27 3.43 26.13
CA TRP A 98 17.64 2.23 26.87
C TRP A 98 17.89 1.05 25.91
N PHE A 99 17.06 0.92 24.87
CA PHE A 99 17.24 -0.09 23.81
C PHE A 99 18.46 0.21 22.92
N ASP A 100 18.75 1.47 22.62
CA ASP A 100 19.94 1.90 21.87
C ASP A 100 21.25 1.49 22.60
N LYS A 101 21.22 1.39 23.94
CA LYS A 101 22.37 0.92 24.74
C LYS A 101 22.56 -0.60 24.71
N MET A 102 21.56 -1.37 24.32
CA MET A 102 21.63 -2.83 24.29
C MET A 102 22.15 -3.40 22.97
N ASN A 103 22.49 -2.55 21.97
CA ASN A 103 23.04 -2.92 20.64
C ASN A 103 22.34 -4.08 19.92
N GLN A 104 21.09 -4.41 20.32
CA GLN A 104 20.34 -5.54 19.74
C GLN A 104 19.38 -5.12 18.62
N PHE A 105 19.21 -3.80 18.39
CA PHE A 105 18.21 -3.26 17.47
C PHE A 105 18.78 -2.21 16.49
N ASP A 106 20.10 -2.10 16.36
CA ASP A 106 20.76 -1.14 15.45
C ASP A 106 20.38 -1.34 13.97
N ASP A 107 19.95 -2.56 13.59
CA ASP A 107 19.48 -2.89 12.23
C ASP A 107 17.96 -2.79 12.05
N MET A 108 17.18 -2.60 13.12
CA MET A 108 15.75 -2.36 13.02
C MET A 108 15.50 -0.87 12.79
N GLY A 109 15.49 -0.47 11.51
CA GLY A 109 15.18 0.91 11.12
C GLY A 109 13.83 1.35 11.69
N SER A 110 13.84 2.32 12.61
CA SER A 110 12.61 2.91 13.12
C SER A 110 12.01 3.79 12.02
N PHE A 111 10.83 3.42 11.53
CA PHE A 111 10.07 4.28 10.65
C PHE A 111 9.47 5.47 11.41
N THR A 112 9.28 6.55 10.68
CA THR A 112 8.55 7.72 11.14
C THR A 112 7.09 7.58 10.71
N PRO A 113 6.10 7.79 11.60
CA PRO A 113 4.71 7.76 11.20
C PRO A 113 4.37 8.92 10.27
N GLY A 114 3.53 8.64 9.27
CA GLY A 114 2.88 9.67 8.46
C GLY A 114 1.87 10.46 9.27
N SER A 115 1.42 11.58 8.72
CA SER A 115 0.43 12.47 9.37
C SER A 115 -0.71 12.89 8.44
N GLU A 116 -0.62 12.58 7.15
CA GLU A 116 -1.57 13.06 6.14
C GLU A 116 -2.46 11.91 5.65
N TYR A 117 -3.77 12.14 5.67
CA TYR A 117 -4.77 11.25 5.10
C TYR A 117 -4.98 11.61 3.64
N LYS A 118 -4.14 11.07 2.78
CA LYS A 118 -4.08 11.42 1.36
C LYS A 118 -5.09 10.65 0.51
N VAL A 119 -5.75 11.41 -0.35
CA VAL A 119 -6.62 10.91 -1.41
C VAL A 119 -6.08 11.42 -2.75
N PHE A 120 -6.06 10.58 -3.75
CA PHE A 120 -5.44 10.85 -5.04
C PHE A 120 -6.51 10.79 -6.15
N PRO A 121 -6.60 11.82 -7.01
CA PRO A 121 -7.51 11.78 -8.13
C PRO A 121 -6.98 10.80 -9.20
N VAL A 122 -7.87 9.94 -9.69
CA VAL A 122 -7.64 9.03 -10.81
C VAL A 122 -8.81 9.17 -11.75
N LYS A 123 -8.63 9.89 -12.85
CA LYS A 123 -9.70 10.24 -13.79
C LYS A 123 -10.92 10.89 -13.09
N ASP A 124 -12.07 10.21 -13.08
CA ASP A 124 -13.34 10.73 -12.57
C ASP A 124 -13.63 10.29 -11.13
N TYR A 125 -12.69 9.58 -10.48
CA TYR A 125 -12.85 9.10 -9.11
C TYR A 125 -11.56 9.29 -8.30
N ASN A 126 -11.67 9.11 -7.01
CA ASN A 126 -10.56 9.30 -6.07
C ASN A 126 -10.18 7.98 -5.39
N VAL A 127 -8.91 7.78 -5.20
CA VAL A 127 -8.38 6.58 -4.54
C VAL A 127 -7.59 6.94 -3.28
N ALA A 128 -7.63 6.08 -2.28
CA ALA A 128 -6.72 6.16 -1.15
C ALA A 128 -6.01 4.82 -0.94
N THR A 129 -4.80 4.88 -0.42
CA THR A 129 -4.00 3.72 -0.11
C THR A 129 -3.78 3.60 1.39
N LEU A 130 -3.96 2.40 1.91
CA LEU A 130 -3.67 2.00 3.28
C LEU A 130 -2.50 1.02 3.27
N ILE A 131 -1.58 1.15 4.21
CA ILE A 131 -0.42 0.27 4.27
C ILE A 131 -0.61 -0.70 5.45
N CYS A 132 -0.83 -1.98 5.12
CA CYS A 132 -0.88 -3.09 6.07
C CYS A 132 -1.75 -2.75 7.32
N TYR A 133 -1.12 -2.53 8.46
CA TYR A 133 -1.77 -2.30 9.75
C TYR A 133 -2.64 -1.03 9.82
N ASP A 134 -2.51 -0.07 8.90
CA ASP A 134 -3.43 1.08 8.77
C ASP A 134 -4.88 0.63 8.62
N SER A 135 -5.12 -0.45 7.85
CA SER A 135 -6.47 -1.01 7.60
C SER A 135 -7.15 -1.56 8.87
N SER A 136 -6.35 -1.92 9.89
CA SER A 136 -6.88 -2.37 11.17
C SER A 136 -7.47 -1.21 12.00
N ASN A 137 -7.06 0.02 11.73
CA ASN A 137 -7.52 1.20 12.47
C ASN A 137 -8.71 1.87 11.76
N PRO A 138 -9.95 1.72 12.30
CA PRO A 138 -11.15 2.27 11.66
C PRO A 138 -11.11 3.80 11.51
N LYS A 139 -10.40 4.51 12.38
CA LYS A 139 -10.30 5.98 12.30
C LYS A 139 -9.51 6.44 11.07
N ILE A 140 -8.46 5.70 10.70
CA ILE A 140 -7.66 6.02 9.50
C ILE A 140 -8.50 5.76 8.26
N VAL A 141 -9.12 4.58 8.19
CA VAL A 141 -9.97 4.18 7.05
C VAL A 141 -11.11 5.18 6.85
N ASN A 142 -11.81 5.53 7.95
CA ASN A 142 -12.88 6.52 7.92
C ASN A 142 -12.40 7.89 7.39
N LYS A 143 -11.24 8.35 7.86
CA LYS A 143 -10.66 9.63 7.39
C LYS A 143 -10.33 9.64 5.90
N MET A 144 -9.89 8.51 5.32
CA MET A 144 -9.65 8.41 3.88
C MET A 144 -10.96 8.59 3.09
N VAL A 145 -12.05 7.95 3.55
CA VAL A 145 -13.36 8.05 2.89
C VAL A 145 -14.00 9.43 3.14
N GLU A 146 -13.91 9.98 4.35
CA GLU A 146 -14.35 11.36 4.64
C GLU A 146 -13.62 12.40 3.76
N ASN A 147 -12.37 12.14 3.39
CA ASN A 147 -11.61 12.99 2.47
C ASN A 147 -11.98 12.74 0.99
N GLY A 148 -12.95 11.87 0.70
CA GLY A 148 -13.52 11.66 -0.61
C GLY A 148 -12.94 10.47 -1.39
N ALA A 149 -12.36 9.48 -0.72
CA ALA A 149 -11.93 8.25 -1.41
C ALA A 149 -13.15 7.43 -1.83
N ASP A 150 -13.26 7.13 -3.13
CA ASP A 150 -14.31 6.29 -3.74
C ASP A 150 -13.92 4.81 -3.74
N ILE A 151 -12.60 4.53 -3.63
CA ILE A 151 -12.02 3.19 -3.61
C ILE A 151 -10.78 3.17 -2.71
N LEU A 152 -10.60 2.09 -1.95
CA LEU A 152 -9.46 1.91 -1.07
C LEU A 152 -8.56 0.78 -1.57
N PHE A 153 -7.26 1.03 -1.60
CA PHE A 153 -6.23 0.04 -1.87
C PHE A 153 -5.49 -0.29 -0.57
N ILE A 154 -5.39 -1.58 -0.25
CA ILE A 154 -4.57 -2.06 0.86
C ILE A 154 -3.34 -2.73 0.25
N VAL A 155 -2.17 -2.17 0.51
CA VAL A 155 -0.88 -2.79 0.18
C VAL A 155 -0.29 -3.37 1.45
N THR A 156 -0.01 -4.68 1.47
CA THR A 156 0.44 -5.35 2.68
C THR A 156 1.56 -6.35 2.43
N ASN A 157 2.34 -6.61 3.49
CA ASN A 157 3.34 -7.67 3.51
C ASN A 157 3.12 -8.51 4.77
N ASP A 158 2.51 -9.67 4.59
CA ASP A 158 2.15 -10.57 5.68
C ASP A 158 3.25 -11.62 5.96
N SER A 159 4.46 -11.49 5.41
CA SER A 159 5.54 -12.46 5.59
C SER A 159 6.13 -12.50 7.00
N TYR A 160 5.89 -11.45 7.79
CA TYR A 160 6.44 -11.31 9.16
C TYR A 160 5.45 -11.72 10.25
N VAL A 161 4.23 -12.11 9.90
CA VAL A 161 3.16 -12.44 10.83
C VAL A 161 2.83 -13.94 10.78
N GLY A 162 2.28 -14.47 11.88
CA GLY A 162 1.94 -15.89 11.96
C GLY A 162 0.88 -16.31 10.92
N GLU A 163 0.75 -17.62 10.70
CA GLU A 163 -0.06 -18.22 9.61
C GLU A 163 -1.54 -17.80 9.59
N PHE A 164 -2.11 -17.39 10.72
CA PHE A 164 -3.51 -16.98 10.82
C PHE A 164 -3.74 -15.50 10.50
N MET A 165 -2.73 -14.67 10.64
CA MET A 165 -2.85 -13.22 10.46
C MET A 165 -3.28 -12.80 9.05
N PRO A 166 -2.79 -13.41 7.96
CA PRO A 166 -3.26 -13.07 6.59
C PRO A 166 -4.75 -13.25 6.41
N TYR A 167 -5.33 -14.28 7.03
CA TYR A 167 -6.78 -14.52 6.99
C TYR A 167 -7.56 -13.47 7.78
N GLN A 168 -7.08 -13.12 8.97
CA GLN A 168 -7.69 -12.08 9.80
C GLN A 168 -7.60 -10.72 9.12
N HIS A 169 -6.45 -10.40 8.49
CA HIS A 169 -6.26 -9.16 7.76
C HIS A 169 -7.22 -9.03 6.59
N PHE A 170 -7.42 -10.10 5.83
CA PHE A 170 -8.39 -10.13 4.74
C PHE A 170 -9.85 -9.99 5.24
N GLU A 171 -10.22 -10.65 6.33
CA GLU A 171 -11.57 -10.50 6.92
C GLU A 171 -11.76 -9.08 7.51
N LEU A 172 -10.73 -8.44 8.05
CA LEU A 172 -10.78 -7.03 8.44
C LEU A 172 -11.03 -6.13 7.23
N ALA A 173 -10.37 -6.36 6.10
CA ALA A 173 -10.62 -5.61 4.87
C ALA A 173 -12.10 -5.71 4.44
N LYS A 174 -12.73 -6.89 4.57
CA LYS A 174 -14.16 -7.05 4.31
C LYS A 174 -15.02 -6.20 5.24
N ILE A 175 -14.69 -6.19 6.53
CA ILE A 175 -15.39 -5.35 7.51
C ILE A 175 -15.27 -3.87 7.12
N ARG A 176 -14.08 -3.42 6.72
CA ARG A 176 -13.85 -2.03 6.27
C ARG A 176 -14.66 -1.70 5.03
N ALA A 177 -14.74 -2.60 4.04
CA ALA A 177 -15.55 -2.39 2.84
C ALA A 177 -17.04 -2.16 3.18
N ILE A 178 -17.59 -2.98 4.10
CA ILE A 178 -18.98 -2.86 4.57
C ILE A 178 -19.21 -1.56 5.35
N GLU A 179 -18.31 -1.25 6.30
CA GLU A 179 -18.43 -0.07 7.15
C GLU A 179 -18.36 1.23 6.35
N GLN A 180 -17.45 1.28 5.38
CA GLN A 180 -17.20 2.49 4.61
C GLN A 180 -18.06 2.58 3.35
N ARG A 181 -18.69 1.48 2.93
CA ARG A 181 -19.48 1.37 1.70
C ARG A 181 -18.70 1.70 0.42
N VAL A 182 -17.41 1.43 0.44
CA VAL A 182 -16.51 1.58 -0.72
C VAL A 182 -15.84 0.25 -1.05
N PRO A 183 -15.53 -0.02 -2.34
CA PRO A 183 -14.78 -1.21 -2.69
C PRO A 183 -13.36 -1.16 -2.14
N ILE A 184 -12.83 -2.33 -1.78
CA ILE A 184 -11.46 -2.49 -1.30
C ILE A 184 -10.73 -3.50 -2.17
N ILE A 185 -9.55 -3.12 -2.64
CA ILE A 185 -8.61 -3.99 -3.33
C ILE A 185 -7.39 -4.19 -2.43
N GLN A 186 -7.13 -5.43 -2.02
CA GLN A 186 -5.97 -5.80 -1.23
C GLN A 186 -4.94 -6.48 -2.11
N SER A 187 -3.70 -5.96 -2.10
CA SER A 187 -2.53 -6.57 -2.73
C SER A 187 -1.52 -6.97 -1.65
N ALA A 188 -1.24 -8.26 -1.53
CA ALA A 188 -0.46 -8.82 -0.44
C ALA A 188 0.80 -9.53 -0.93
N ASN A 189 1.92 -9.27 -0.27
CA ASN A 189 3.13 -10.07 -0.36
C ASN A 189 3.06 -11.17 0.71
N ASN A 190 3.14 -12.44 0.30
CA ASN A 190 2.99 -13.62 1.15
C ASN A 190 1.67 -13.68 1.96
N GLY A 191 0.67 -12.88 1.56
CA GLY A 191 -0.64 -12.81 2.18
C GLY A 191 -1.74 -13.27 1.23
N ILE A 192 -2.93 -12.73 1.46
CA ILE A 192 -4.11 -12.96 0.63
C ILE A 192 -4.44 -11.67 -0.11
N SER A 193 -4.37 -11.71 -1.44
CA SER A 193 -4.84 -10.63 -2.30
C SER A 193 -6.32 -10.82 -2.64
N GLY A 194 -7.04 -9.74 -2.85
CA GLY A 194 -8.44 -9.87 -3.24
C GLY A 194 -9.14 -8.57 -3.54
N ILE A 195 -10.37 -8.70 -4.03
CA ILE A 195 -11.26 -7.61 -4.43
C ILE A 195 -12.58 -7.80 -3.69
N ILE A 196 -12.98 -6.78 -2.95
CA ILE A 196 -14.10 -6.81 -2.03
C ILE A 196 -15.03 -5.66 -2.36
N LEU A 197 -16.32 -5.97 -2.58
CA LEU A 197 -17.36 -4.98 -2.81
C LEU A 197 -17.85 -4.32 -1.51
N PRO A 198 -18.52 -3.16 -1.59
CA PRO A 198 -19.12 -2.49 -0.42
C PRO A 198 -20.11 -3.35 0.37
N SER A 199 -20.69 -4.36 -0.26
CA SER A 199 -21.56 -5.36 0.39
C SER A 199 -20.80 -6.38 1.26
N GLY A 200 -19.47 -6.43 1.16
CA GLY A 200 -18.63 -7.49 1.72
C GLY A 200 -18.51 -8.72 0.81
N GLU A 201 -19.15 -8.70 -0.36
CA GLU A 201 -18.99 -9.74 -1.38
C GLU A 201 -17.54 -9.73 -1.90
N VAL A 202 -16.96 -10.93 -2.02
CA VAL A 202 -15.59 -11.12 -2.49
C VAL A 202 -15.63 -11.54 -3.95
N LEU A 203 -15.26 -10.64 -4.84
CA LEU A 203 -15.18 -10.91 -6.28
C LEU A 203 -13.99 -11.77 -6.64
N TYR A 204 -12.89 -11.59 -5.92
CA TYR A 204 -11.67 -12.37 -6.08
C TYR A 204 -10.95 -12.54 -4.74
N LYS A 205 -10.35 -13.70 -4.53
CA LYS A 205 -9.50 -14.03 -3.40
C LYS A 205 -8.40 -14.99 -3.83
N SER A 206 -7.14 -14.61 -3.68
CA SER A 206 -6.00 -15.50 -3.92
C SER A 206 -5.88 -16.56 -2.83
N ARG A 207 -5.09 -17.59 -3.10
CA ARG A 207 -4.59 -18.47 -2.05
C ARG A 207 -3.47 -17.77 -1.29
N LEU A 208 -3.22 -18.25 -0.07
CA LEU A 208 -2.04 -17.81 0.69
C LEU A 208 -0.77 -18.16 -0.08
N ASN A 209 0.19 -17.23 -0.15
CA ASN A 209 1.46 -17.38 -0.86
C ASN A 209 1.33 -17.63 -2.39
N GLU A 210 0.20 -17.31 -2.98
CA GLU A 210 0.00 -17.47 -4.42
C GLU A 210 0.64 -16.31 -5.19
N ARG A 211 1.48 -16.63 -6.17
CA ARG A 211 2.02 -15.64 -7.11
C ARG A 211 1.09 -15.51 -8.32
N VAL A 212 0.27 -14.47 -8.32
CA VAL A 212 -0.80 -14.28 -9.30
C VAL A 212 -0.92 -12.82 -9.74
N VAL A 213 -1.39 -12.61 -10.96
CA VAL A 213 -1.98 -11.36 -11.45
C VAL A 213 -3.45 -11.64 -11.71
N HIS A 214 -4.30 -10.81 -11.19
CA HIS A 214 -5.73 -10.87 -11.43
C HIS A 214 -6.25 -9.49 -11.79
N THR A 215 -6.93 -9.39 -12.94
CA THR A 215 -7.53 -8.15 -13.43
C THR A 215 -9.04 -8.27 -13.38
N HIS A 216 -9.71 -7.24 -12.87
CA HIS A 216 -11.16 -7.22 -12.71
C HIS A 216 -11.72 -5.79 -12.85
N ASN A 217 -12.92 -5.69 -13.41
CA ASN A 217 -13.66 -4.44 -13.43
C ASN A 217 -14.39 -4.27 -12.09
N VAL A 218 -14.00 -3.26 -11.34
CA VAL A 218 -14.58 -2.98 -10.01
C VAL A 218 -15.59 -1.85 -10.17
N PRO A 219 -16.86 -2.05 -9.81
CA PRO A 219 -17.85 -0.99 -9.85
C PRO A 219 -17.56 0.03 -8.75
N ILE A 220 -17.59 1.31 -9.12
CA ILE A 220 -17.58 2.44 -8.18
C ILE A 220 -19.03 2.91 -8.06
N TYR A 221 -19.48 3.07 -6.84
CA TYR A 221 -20.86 3.46 -6.52
C TYR A 221 -20.86 4.94 -6.13
N GLU A 222 -21.77 5.71 -6.76
CA GLU A 222 -22.07 7.10 -6.38
C GLU A 222 -22.91 7.18 -5.11
#